data_baadc557b97201608f966d7764622e46
#
_entry.id   baadc557b97201608f966d7764622e46
#
_cell.length_a   1.000
_cell.length_b   1.000
_cell.length_c   1.000
_cell.angle_alpha   90.00
_cell.angle_beta   90.00
_cell.angle_gamma   90.00
#
_symmetry.space_group_name_H-M   'P 1'
#
loop_
_entity.id
_entity.type
_entity.pdbx_description
1 polymer ?
#
loop_
_entity_poly.entity_id
_entity_poly.type
_entity_poly.pdbx_seq_one_letter_code
_entity_poly.pdbx_strand_id
1 'polypeptide(L)'
;GEDKKYNAGTEQLLVSYKGFTFCPLICYDLRFPVWSRNTMDYDVLLYVANWPNTRIDAWDTLLKARAIENMAYSIGVNRIGTDANGLSYTGHSAVYDTLGKQLSFSDGEDVLEVTLSKKHIIETRQKLGFLNDRDAFSLLK
;
A
#
# COMPACT_ATOMS: atom_id res chain seq x y z
N GLY A 1 -10.71 14.84 14.41
CA GLY A 1 -10.78 14.51 15.82
C GLY A 1 -10.12 13.18 16.20
N GLU A 2 -9.54 12.46 15.24
CA GLU A 2 -8.84 11.18 15.46
C GLU A 2 -7.56 11.42 16.28
N ASP A 3 -6.88 12.51 16.01
CA ASP A 3 -5.74 13.04 16.76
C ASP A 3 -5.98 13.23 18.28
N LYS A 4 -7.25 13.34 18.69
CA LYS A 4 -7.64 13.44 20.11
C LYS A 4 -7.79 12.06 20.78
N LYS A 5 -7.80 10.98 20.02
CA LYS A 5 -8.06 9.61 20.50
C LYS A 5 -6.87 8.67 20.29
N TYR A 6 -6.02 8.94 19.31
CA TYR A 6 -4.89 8.10 18.95
C TYR A 6 -3.63 8.94 18.83
N ASN A 7 -2.52 8.37 19.24
CA ASN A 7 -1.21 8.94 19.00
C ASN A 7 -0.74 8.55 17.60
N ALA A 8 -0.13 9.50 16.88
CA ALA A 8 0.53 9.22 15.63
C ALA A 8 1.72 8.26 15.83
N GLY A 9 1.86 7.30 14.94
CA GLY A 9 3.05 6.46 14.86
C GLY A 9 4.29 7.29 14.48
N THR A 10 5.44 6.90 14.98
CA THR A 10 6.70 7.60 14.72
C THR A 10 7.65 6.79 13.87
N GLU A 11 7.39 5.50 13.73
CA GLU A 11 8.24 4.53 13.04
C GLU A 11 7.41 3.66 12.09
N GLN A 12 8.02 3.24 11.00
CA GLN A 12 7.43 2.24 10.12
C GLN A 12 7.70 0.84 10.68
N LEU A 13 6.67 0.01 10.69
CA LEU A 13 6.81 -1.39 11.04
C LEU A 13 7.29 -2.19 9.82
N LEU A 14 8.35 -2.97 9.98
CA LEU A 14 8.75 -3.98 9.00
C LEU A 14 8.58 -5.39 9.58
N VAL A 15 7.93 -6.24 8.81
CA VAL A 15 7.68 -7.64 9.20
C VAL A 15 8.27 -8.58 8.16
N SER A 16 9.20 -9.43 8.55
CA SER A 16 9.74 -10.48 7.68
C SER A 16 8.89 -11.74 7.78
N TYR A 17 8.40 -12.21 6.63
CA TYR A 17 7.61 -13.43 6.54
C TYR A 17 7.86 -14.15 5.23
N LYS A 18 8.17 -15.44 5.28
CA LYS A 18 8.44 -16.33 4.11
C LYS A 18 9.37 -15.69 3.06
N GLY A 19 10.43 -15.02 3.51
CA GLY A 19 11.44 -14.41 2.64
C GLY A 19 11.06 -13.06 2.02
N PHE A 20 9.91 -12.51 2.38
CA PHE A 20 9.47 -11.14 2.03
C PHE A 20 9.54 -10.23 3.25
N THR A 21 9.82 -8.95 3.00
CA THR A 21 9.69 -7.88 4.00
C THR A 21 8.44 -7.07 3.70
N PHE A 22 7.50 -7.07 4.64
CA PHE A 22 6.23 -6.34 4.56
C PHE A 22 6.33 -5.03 5.34
N CYS A 23 5.75 -3.98 4.78
CA CYS A 23 5.51 -2.70 5.45
C CYS A 23 4.00 -2.47 5.55
N PRO A 24 3.35 -2.82 6.68
CA PRO A 24 1.92 -2.55 6.88
C PRO A 24 1.69 -1.07 7.22
N LEU A 25 0.73 -0.47 6.52
CA LEU A 25 0.29 0.90 6.67
C LEU A 25 -1.24 0.94 6.77
N ILE A 26 -1.79 2.03 7.28
CA ILE A 26 -3.23 2.10 7.58
C ILE A 26 -3.88 3.26 6.82
N CYS A 27 -4.88 2.92 6.00
CA CYS A 27 -5.87 3.84 5.43
C CYS A 27 -5.27 5.17 4.93
N TYR A 28 -5.30 6.19 5.77
CA TYR A 28 -4.88 7.55 5.45
C TYR A 28 -3.39 7.67 5.10
N ASP A 29 -2.54 6.74 5.58
CA ASP A 29 -1.11 6.67 5.24
C ASP A 29 -0.87 6.59 3.73
N LEU A 30 -1.83 6.01 2.99
CA LEU A 30 -1.78 5.91 1.53
C LEU A 30 -1.61 7.28 0.84
N ARG A 31 -2.08 8.38 1.47
CA ARG A 31 -1.96 9.73 0.90
C ARG A 31 -0.57 10.35 1.01
N PHE A 32 0.30 9.76 1.81
CA PHE A 32 1.61 10.35 2.14
C PHE A 32 2.76 9.58 1.49
N PRO A 33 3.22 9.99 0.27
CA PRO A 33 4.27 9.30 -0.46
C PRO A 33 5.60 9.29 0.30
N VAL A 34 5.92 10.35 1.02
CA VAL A 34 7.15 10.45 1.80
C VAL A 34 7.15 9.43 2.95
N TRP A 35 6.01 9.24 3.63
CA TRP A 35 5.86 8.25 4.68
C TRP A 35 5.99 6.82 4.17
N SER A 36 5.46 6.53 2.99
CA SER A 36 5.52 5.20 2.38
C SER A 36 6.73 4.97 1.46
N ARG A 37 7.68 5.93 1.37
CA ARG A 37 8.83 5.80 0.49
C ARG A 37 9.72 4.61 0.90
N ASN A 38 10.10 3.79 -0.08
CA ASN A 38 10.92 2.60 0.15
C ASN A 38 12.38 2.97 0.43
N THR A 39 12.67 3.37 1.65
CA THR A 39 14.02 3.66 2.16
C THR A 39 14.63 2.47 2.90
N MET A 40 13.84 1.43 3.17
CA MET A 40 14.22 0.27 3.97
C MET A 40 14.16 -1.07 3.21
N ASP A 41 14.10 -1.00 1.88
CA ASP A 41 14.11 -2.14 0.95
C ASP A 41 13.00 -3.18 1.20
N TYR A 42 11.81 -2.74 1.67
CA TYR A 42 10.67 -3.63 1.80
C TYR A 42 10.19 -4.14 0.42
N ASP A 43 9.57 -5.30 0.42
CA ASP A 43 9.06 -6.00 -0.77
C ASP A 43 7.58 -5.73 -1.04
N VAL A 44 6.81 -5.50 0.03
CA VAL A 44 5.35 -5.42 0.00
C VAL A 44 4.86 -4.29 0.89
N LEU A 45 4.11 -3.38 0.31
CA LEU A 45 3.23 -2.46 1.04
C LEU A 45 1.88 -3.12 1.25
N LEU A 46 1.38 -3.12 2.48
CA LEU A 46 0.07 -3.64 2.82
C LEU A 46 -0.76 -2.53 3.48
N TYR A 47 -1.84 -2.14 2.83
CA TYR A 47 -2.80 -1.17 3.35
C TYR A 47 -4.10 -1.83 3.76
N VAL A 48 -4.55 -1.56 4.97
CA VAL A 48 -5.90 -1.88 5.44
C VAL A 48 -6.69 -0.60 5.66
N ALA A 49 -7.93 -0.53 5.16
CA ALA A 49 -8.66 0.73 5.14
C ALA A 49 -10.17 0.62 5.30
N ASN A 50 -10.76 1.71 5.80
CA ASN A 50 -12.15 2.10 5.61
C ASN A 50 -12.18 3.31 4.66
N TRP A 51 -11.90 3.08 3.36
CA TRP A 51 -11.82 4.14 2.37
C TRP A 51 -13.16 4.29 1.65
N PRO A 52 -13.87 5.42 1.83
CA PRO A 52 -15.23 5.58 1.34
C PRO A 52 -15.29 5.78 -0.17
N ASN A 53 -16.42 5.40 -0.74
CA ASN A 53 -16.69 5.45 -2.16
C ASN A 53 -16.54 6.85 -2.78
N THR A 54 -16.83 7.90 -2.01
CA THR A 54 -16.69 9.30 -2.45
C THR A 54 -15.24 9.70 -2.81
N ARG A 55 -14.26 8.86 -2.48
CA ARG A 55 -12.83 9.09 -2.75
C ARG A 55 -12.15 7.86 -3.36
N ILE A 56 -12.92 6.96 -3.98
CA ILE A 56 -12.42 5.67 -4.45
C ILE A 56 -11.37 5.81 -5.56
N ASP A 57 -11.51 6.79 -6.45
CA ASP A 57 -10.51 7.07 -7.50
C ASP A 57 -9.12 7.36 -6.92
N ALA A 58 -9.08 8.03 -5.77
CA ALA A 58 -7.82 8.29 -5.09
C ALA A 58 -7.22 6.99 -4.50
N TRP A 59 -8.03 6.09 -3.98
CA TRP A 59 -7.59 4.77 -3.49
C TRP A 59 -6.96 3.97 -4.62
N ASP A 60 -7.65 3.79 -5.74
CA ASP A 60 -7.20 3.03 -6.90
C ASP A 60 -5.91 3.60 -7.49
N THR A 61 -5.88 4.92 -7.68
CA THR A 61 -4.71 5.61 -8.25
C THR A 61 -3.50 5.52 -7.34
N LEU A 62 -3.68 5.77 -6.04
CA LEU A 62 -2.56 5.82 -5.11
C LEU A 62 -1.99 4.43 -4.81
N LEU A 63 -2.81 3.38 -4.70
CA LEU A 63 -2.29 2.02 -4.53
C LEU A 63 -1.35 1.63 -5.68
N LYS A 64 -1.76 1.91 -6.90
CA LYS A 64 -0.93 1.66 -8.09
C LYS A 64 0.34 2.51 -8.08
N ALA A 65 0.22 3.80 -7.74
CA ALA A 65 1.37 4.70 -7.67
C ALA A 65 2.40 4.22 -6.62
N ARG A 66 1.93 3.78 -5.44
CA ARG A 66 2.82 3.24 -4.39
C ARG A 66 3.59 2.01 -4.84
N ALA A 67 2.99 1.13 -5.64
CA ALA A 67 3.70 -0.01 -6.21
C ALA A 67 4.83 0.44 -7.14
N ILE A 68 4.53 1.35 -8.07
CA ILE A 68 5.46 1.82 -9.09
C ILE A 68 6.64 2.57 -8.48
N GLU A 69 6.38 3.59 -7.67
CA GLU A 69 7.42 4.47 -7.12
C GLU A 69 8.35 3.77 -6.12
N ASN A 70 7.86 2.71 -5.47
CA ASN A 70 8.59 1.96 -4.46
C ASN A 70 9.15 0.63 -5.00
N MET A 71 8.87 0.28 -6.26
CA MET A 71 9.25 -0.98 -6.89
C MET A 71 8.96 -2.18 -5.97
N ALA A 72 7.77 -2.18 -5.39
CA ALA A 72 7.28 -3.16 -4.43
C ALA A 72 5.87 -3.61 -4.82
N TYR A 73 5.43 -4.78 -4.34
CA TYR A 73 4.01 -5.09 -4.40
C TYR A 73 3.23 -4.10 -3.53
N SER A 74 2.07 -3.66 -4.01
CA SER A 74 1.11 -2.87 -3.21
C SER A 74 -0.18 -3.65 -3.09
N ILE A 75 -0.57 -3.96 -1.86
CA ILE A 75 -1.77 -4.69 -1.51
C ILE A 75 -2.69 -3.75 -0.73
N GLY A 76 -3.88 -3.51 -1.25
CA GLY A 76 -4.91 -2.74 -0.58
C GLY A 76 -6.08 -3.61 -0.22
N VAL A 77 -6.44 -3.66 1.07
CA VAL A 77 -7.64 -4.31 1.58
C VAL A 77 -8.55 -3.25 2.13
N ASN A 78 -9.67 -3.03 1.44
CA ASN A 78 -10.63 -2.01 1.81
C ASN A 78 -11.97 -2.63 2.24
N ARG A 79 -12.63 -1.95 3.16
CA ARG A 79 -13.97 -2.29 3.63
C ARG A 79 -15.01 -2.26 2.50
N ILE A 80 -16.05 -3.08 2.63
CA ILE A 80 -17.30 -3.01 1.87
C ILE A 80 -18.49 -2.68 2.80
N GLY A 81 -19.62 -2.31 2.19
CA GLY A 81 -20.89 -2.05 2.88
C GLY A 81 -21.08 -0.59 3.23
N THR A 82 -21.91 -0.32 4.23
CA THR A 82 -22.25 1.03 4.69
C THR A 82 -21.97 1.14 6.19
N ASP A 83 -21.46 2.28 6.62
CA ASP A 83 -21.26 2.53 8.04
C ASP A 83 -22.48 3.19 8.71
N ALA A 84 -22.39 3.39 10.04
CA ALA A 84 -23.48 3.99 10.82
C ALA A 84 -23.79 5.46 10.45
N ASN A 85 -22.89 6.13 9.72
CA ASN A 85 -23.06 7.50 9.22
C ASN A 85 -23.61 7.53 7.79
N GLY A 86 -23.93 6.39 7.20
CA GLY A 86 -24.45 6.28 5.83
C GLY A 86 -23.36 6.38 4.74
N LEU A 87 -22.08 6.33 5.08
CA LEU A 87 -21.01 6.29 4.10
C LEU A 87 -20.91 4.89 3.48
N SER A 88 -20.93 4.85 2.15
CA SER A 88 -20.76 3.61 1.38
C SER A 88 -19.30 3.32 1.10
N TYR A 89 -18.99 2.03 1.10
CA TYR A 89 -17.67 1.47 0.83
C TYR A 89 -17.82 0.35 -0.22
N THR A 90 -17.14 0.47 -1.35
CA THR A 90 -17.24 -0.45 -2.49
C THR A 90 -16.06 -1.42 -2.57
N GLY A 91 -15.25 -1.52 -1.53
CA GLY A 91 -14.07 -2.35 -1.57
C GLY A 91 -12.98 -1.76 -2.46
N HIS A 92 -12.88 -2.19 -3.72
CA HIS A 92 -11.73 -1.95 -4.59
C HIS A 92 -10.43 -2.46 -3.95
N SER A 93 -10.55 -3.60 -3.25
CA SER A 93 -9.37 -4.32 -2.78
C SER A 93 -8.57 -4.80 -3.97
N ALA A 94 -7.26 -4.56 -3.97
CA ALA A 94 -6.45 -4.81 -5.14
C ALA A 94 -5.01 -5.19 -4.77
N VAL A 95 -4.34 -5.88 -5.71
CA VAL A 95 -2.92 -6.18 -5.66
C VAL A 95 -2.26 -5.69 -6.93
N TYR A 96 -1.21 -4.90 -6.77
CA TYR A 96 -0.37 -4.41 -7.87
C TYR A 96 1.05 -4.96 -7.73
N ASP A 97 1.68 -5.32 -8.87
CA ASP A 97 3.09 -5.68 -8.89
C ASP A 97 4.03 -4.45 -8.90
N THR A 98 5.32 -4.70 -8.90
CA THR A 98 6.37 -3.67 -8.86
C THR A 98 6.36 -2.67 -10.03
N LEU A 99 5.63 -2.96 -11.08
CA LEU A 99 5.45 -2.09 -12.26
C LEU A 99 4.04 -1.49 -12.35
N GLY A 100 3.21 -1.72 -11.34
CA GLY A 100 1.84 -1.23 -11.30
C GLY A 100 0.86 -2.04 -12.14
N LYS A 101 1.23 -3.27 -12.56
CA LYS A 101 0.27 -4.19 -13.16
C LYS A 101 -0.67 -4.71 -12.09
N GLN A 102 -1.97 -4.58 -12.33
CA GLN A 102 -2.99 -5.14 -11.45
C GLN A 102 -3.01 -6.67 -11.57
N LEU A 103 -2.76 -7.34 -10.46
CA LEU A 103 -2.75 -8.81 -10.38
C LEU A 103 -4.09 -9.36 -9.91
N SER A 104 -4.80 -8.62 -9.07
CA SER A 104 -6.13 -8.97 -8.59
C SER A 104 -6.91 -7.72 -8.21
N PHE A 105 -8.24 -7.83 -8.23
CA PHE A 105 -9.17 -6.75 -7.89
C PHE A 105 -10.52 -7.34 -7.46
N SER A 106 -11.15 -6.72 -6.46
CA SER A 106 -12.55 -6.99 -6.12
C SER A 106 -13.26 -5.71 -5.67
N ASP A 107 -14.47 -5.50 -6.15
CA ASP A 107 -15.40 -4.44 -5.75
C ASP A 107 -16.53 -4.95 -4.85
N GLY A 108 -16.38 -6.14 -4.28
CA GLY A 108 -17.37 -6.80 -3.44
C GLY A 108 -16.75 -7.62 -2.31
N GLU A 109 -17.59 -8.41 -1.66
CA GLU A 109 -17.18 -9.37 -0.64
C GLU A 109 -16.53 -10.59 -1.31
N ASP A 110 -15.20 -10.68 -1.18
CA ASP A 110 -14.44 -11.73 -1.84
C ASP A 110 -13.14 -12.03 -1.08
N VAL A 111 -12.56 -13.19 -1.40
CA VAL A 111 -11.23 -13.60 -0.97
C VAL A 111 -10.31 -13.62 -2.19
N LEU A 112 -9.38 -12.68 -2.25
CA LEU A 112 -8.40 -12.60 -3.33
C LEU A 112 -7.15 -13.40 -2.99
N GLU A 113 -6.79 -14.34 -3.85
CA GLU A 113 -5.55 -15.11 -3.74
C GLU A 113 -4.56 -14.69 -4.83
N VAL A 114 -3.34 -14.30 -4.42
CA VAL A 114 -2.29 -13.89 -5.35
C VAL A 114 -0.95 -14.49 -4.91
N THR A 115 -0.22 -15.05 -5.86
CA THR A 115 1.14 -15.51 -5.63
C THR A 115 2.13 -14.38 -5.88
N LEU A 116 2.88 -13.99 -4.85
CA LEU A 116 3.96 -13.01 -4.96
C LEU A 116 5.27 -13.71 -5.37
N SER A 117 6.06 -13.06 -6.21
CA SER A 117 7.35 -13.55 -6.69
C SER A 117 8.50 -12.67 -6.20
N LYS A 118 9.34 -13.21 -5.32
CA LYS A 118 10.57 -12.52 -4.89
C LYS A 118 11.54 -12.33 -6.08
N LYS A 119 11.59 -13.32 -6.97
CA LYS A 119 12.37 -13.25 -8.20
C LYS A 119 11.95 -12.04 -9.05
N HIS A 120 10.64 -11.82 -9.24
CA HIS A 120 10.12 -10.67 -9.98
C HIS A 120 10.59 -9.33 -9.39
N ILE A 121 10.54 -9.18 -8.05
CA ILE A 121 11.05 -7.97 -7.38
C ILE A 121 12.53 -7.74 -7.70
N ILE A 122 13.35 -8.78 -7.49
CA ILE A 122 14.81 -8.70 -7.69
C ILE A 122 15.14 -8.34 -9.13
N GLU A 123 14.59 -9.05 -10.10
CA GLU A 123 14.86 -8.83 -11.52
C GLU A 123 14.41 -7.44 -11.98
N THR A 124 13.24 -6.98 -11.52
CA THR A 124 12.72 -5.67 -11.88
C THR A 124 13.58 -4.54 -11.30
N ARG A 125 13.96 -4.65 -10.02
CA ARG A 125 14.84 -3.68 -9.36
C ARG A 125 16.23 -3.63 -9.98
N GLN A 126 16.79 -4.79 -10.34
CA GLN A 126 18.09 -4.84 -11.02
C GLN A 126 18.05 -4.23 -12.42
N LYS A 127 16.99 -4.54 -13.19
CA LYS A 127 16.85 -4.09 -14.58
C LYS A 127 16.62 -2.58 -14.68
N LEU A 128 15.83 -2.00 -13.82
CA LEU A 128 15.40 -0.59 -13.91
C LEU A 128 16.18 0.35 -12.98
N GLY A 129 16.62 -0.15 -11.84
CA GLY A 129 17.50 0.58 -10.92
C GLY A 129 16.90 1.80 -10.21
N PHE A 130 15.61 2.12 -10.36
CA PHE A 130 15.00 3.37 -9.90
C PHE A 130 15.16 3.64 -8.38
N LEU A 131 15.26 2.59 -7.57
CA LEU A 131 15.50 2.76 -6.14
C LEU A 131 16.93 3.21 -5.81
N ASN A 132 17.88 3.08 -6.74
CA ASN A 132 19.25 3.57 -6.55
C ASN A 132 19.31 5.11 -6.63
N ASP A 133 18.33 5.72 -7.32
CA ASP A 133 18.24 7.17 -7.52
C ASP A 133 17.34 7.85 -6.47
N ARG A 134 16.92 7.09 -5.44
CA ARG A 134 16.08 7.65 -4.37
C ARG A 134 16.85 8.64 -3.50
N ASP A 135 16.22 9.75 -3.17
CA ASP A 135 16.75 10.72 -2.23
C ASP A 135 16.84 10.15 -0.81
N ALA A 136 17.87 10.58 -0.07
CA ALA A 136 17.95 10.36 1.36
C ALA A 136 17.28 11.55 2.08
N PHE A 137 16.39 11.26 3.02
CA PHE A 137 15.70 12.28 3.81
C PHE A 137 15.38 11.77 5.21
N SER A 138 15.06 12.69 6.12
CA SER A 138 14.51 12.39 7.44
C SER A 138 13.20 13.12 7.64
N LEU A 139 12.24 12.47 8.29
CA LEU A 139 10.99 13.11 8.69
C LEU A 139 11.23 13.89 9.98
N LEU A 140 11.04 15.20 9.91
CA LEU A 140 11.02 16.05 11.09
C LEU A 140 9.61 15.96 11.71
N LYS A 141 9.54 15.66 12.99
CA LYS A 141 8.30 15.56 13.76
C LYS A 141 8.20 16.69 14.77
#